data_200417e19baeea2349c99fb724b2d484
#
_entry.id   200417e19baeea2349c99fb724b2d484
#
_cell.length_a   1.000
_cell.length_b   1.000
_cell.length_c   1.000
_cell.angle_alpha   90.00
_cell.angle_beta   90.00
_cell.angle_gamma   90.00
#
_symmetry.space_group_name_H-M   'P 1'
#
loop_
_entity.id
_entity.type
_entity.pdbx_description
1 polymer ?
#
loop_
_entity_poly.entity_id
_entity_poly.type
_entity_poly.pdbx_seq_one_letter_code
_entity_poly.pdbx_strand_id
1 'polypeptide(L)'
;RILLLDEPTSNLDIHHQLEVTKTLKKLSRDKNILVIMISHDLNIAAKYADNMILLYKGGIFAVGPPKDVITKEALRVVYHVEADIVEYDGRPHVVIRDSFKGEEESDWTPPDRGTPVLELKAGTEE
;
A
#
# COMPACT_ATOMS: atom_id res chain seq x y z
N ARG A 1 11.69 -1.65 -18.96
CA ARG A 1 10.79 -0.51 -18.95
C ARG A 1 10.15 -0.30 -17.61
N ILE A 2 9.89 0.93 -17.28
CA ILE A 2 9.31 1.30 -16.00
C ILE A 2 8.11 2.18 -16.25
N LEU A 3 7.00 1.85 -15.59
CA LEU A 3 5.79 2.65 -15.63
C LEU A 3 5.53 3.17 -14.23
N LEU A 4 5.52 4.49 -14.08
CA LEU A 4 5.32 5.12 -12.78
C LEU A 4 4.01 5.86 -12.78
N LEU A 5 3.13 5.51 -11.85
CA LEU A 5 1.80 6.08 -11.77
C LEU A 5 1.55 6.65 -10.38
N ASP A 6 0.89 7.80 -10.33
CA ASP A 6 0.61 8.48 -9.08
C ASP A 6 -0.90 8.43 -8.84
N GLU A 7 -1.32 7.57 -7.94
CA GLU A 7 -2.72 7.42 -7.56
C GLU A 7 -3.65 7.26 -8.75
N PRO A 8 -3.39 6.27 -9.60
CA PRO A 8 -4.17 6.13 -10.84
C PRO A 8 -5.63 5.75 -10.60
N THR A 9 -5.97 5.36 -9.39
CA THR A 9 -7.35 4.93 -9.11
C THR A 9 -8.08 5.85 -8.16
N SER A 10 -7.54 7.02 -7.86
CA SER A 10 -8.04 7.83 -6.76
C SER A 10 -9.45 8.36 -6.96
N ASN A 11 -9.89 8.54 -8.19
CA ASN A 11 -11.24 9.04 -8.44
C ASN A 11 -12.18 8.01 -9.01
N LEU A 12 -11.83 6.74 -8.91
CA LEU A 12 -12.62 5.69 -9.49
C LEU A 12 -13.42 4.95 -8.43
N ASP A 13 -14.54 4.39 -8.83
CA ASP A 13 -15.28 3.53 -7.92
C ASP A 13 -14.56 2.19 -7.78
N ILE A 14 -15.03 1.37 -6.87
CA ILE A 14 -14.35 0.12 -6.55
C ILE A 14 -14.19 -0.80 -7.75
N HIS A 15 -15.23 -0.90 -8.57
CA HIS A 15 -15.15 -1.76 -9.73
C HIS A 15 -14.02 -1.33 -10.66
N HIS A 16 -13.96 -0.04 -10.94
CA HIS A 16 -12.95 0.47 -11.86
C HIS A 16 -11.56 0.45 -11.23
N GLN A 17 -11.47 0.66 -9.93
CA GLN A 17 -10.19 0.52 -9.25
C GLN A 17 -9.62 -0.85 -9.43
N LEU A 18 -10.44 -1.86 -9.26
CA LEU A 18 -9.99 -3.24 -9.42
C LEU A 18 -9.60 -3.54 -10.86
N GLU A 19 -10.38 -3.04 -11.81
CA GLU A 19 -10.08 -3.29 -13.22
C GLU A 19 -8.76 -2.66 -13.64
N VAL A 20 -8.52 -1.44 -13.20
CA VAL A 20 -7.27 -0.76 -13.53
C VAL A 20 -6.10 -1.50 -12.90
N THR A 21 -6.23 -1.87 -11.65
CA THR A 21 -5.12 -2.51 -10.95
C THR A 21 -4.82 -3.88 -11.54
N LYS A 22 -5.85 -4.62 -11.91
CA LYS A 22 -5.66 -5.91 -12.57
C LYS A 22 -4.97 -5.74 -13.91
N THR A 23 -5.33 -4.70 -14.65
CA THR A 23 -4.70 -4.42 -15.94
C THR A 23 -3.23 -4.12 -15.77
N LEU A 24 -2.89 -3.31 -14.77
CA LEU A 24 -1.49 -2.98 -14.51
C LEU A 24 -0.69 -4.21 -14.12
N LYS A 25 -1.28 -5.07 -13.31
CA LYS A 25 -0.63 -6.31 -12.93
C LYS A 25 -0.36 -7.18 -14.14
N LYS A 26 -1.33 -7.27 -15.03
CA LYS A 26 -1.20 -8.07 -16.22
C LYS A 26 -0.12 -7.49 -17.15
N LEU A 27 -0.09 -6.17 -17.29
CA LEU A 27 0.95 -5.53 -18.08
C LEU A 27 2.33 -5.87 -17.56
N SER A 28 2.46 -5.80 -16.26
CA SER A 28 3.74 -6.08 -15.64
C SER A 28 4.22 -7.48 -15.97
N ARG A 29 3.32 -8.45 -15.94
CA ARG A 29 3.68 -9.82 -16.21
C ARG A 29 3.89 -10.09 -17.67
N ASP A 30 2.93 -9.68 -18.50
CA ASP A 30 2.94 -10.05 -19.91
C ASP A 30 3.96 -9.29 -20.71
N LYS A 31 4.23 -8.05 -20.34
CA LYS A 31 5.15 -7.20 -21.07
C LYS A 31 6.46 -6.99 -20.35
N ASN A 32 6.63 -7.63 -19.22
CA ASN A 32 7.85 -7.53 -18.44
C ASN A 32 8.18 -6.08 -18.10
N ILE A 33 7.18 -5.35 -17.65
CA ILE A 33 7.32 -3.95 -17.27
C ILE A 33 7.30 -3.85 -15.77
N LEU A 34 8.20 -3.06 -15.21
CA LEU A 34 8.14 -2.76 -13.78
C LEU A 34 7.12 -1.66 -13.58
N VAL A 35 6.06 -1.95 -12.85
CA VAL A 35 5.02 -0.97 -12.56
C VAL A 35 5.20 -0.50 -11.13
N ILE A 36 5.34 0.79 -10.95
CA ILE A 36 5.41 1.41 -9.63
C ILE A 36 4.21 2.31 -9.51
N MET A 37 3.40 2.06 -8.49
CA MET A 37 2.17 2.80 -8.31
C MET A 37 2.12 3.38 -6.90
N ILE A 38 1.79 4.65 -6.80
CA ILE A 38 1.60 5.30 -5.51
C ILE A 38 0.12 5.22 -5.19
N SER A 39 -0.21 4.70 -4.02
CA SER A 39 -1.60 4.47 -3.67
C SER A 39 -1.83 4.66 -2.18
N HIS A 40 -3.02 5.09 -1.83
CA HIS A 40 -3.42 5.21 -0.44
C HIS A 40 -4.33 4.06 -0.03
N ASP A 41 -4.67 3.17 -0.92
CA ASP A 41 -5.55 2.06 -0.60
C ASP A 41 -4.74 0.82 -0.26
N LEU A 42 -4.61 0.56 1.04
CA LEU A 42 -3.82 -0.55 1.54
C LEU A 42 -4.30 -1.90 1.05
N ASN A 43 -5.59 -2.09 1.02
CA ASN A 43 -6.11 -3.40 0.69
C ASN A 43 -5.94 -3.74 -0.78
N ILE A 44 -6.12 -2.75 -1.65
CA ILE A 44 -5.88 -2.98 -3.07
C ILE A 44 -4.39 -3.20 -3.31
N ALA A 45 -3.55 -2.39 -2.67
CA ALA A 45 -2.12 -2.57 -2.83
C ALA A 45 -1.70 -3.97 -2.35
N ALA A 46 -2.19 -4.38 -1.20
CA ALA A 46 -1.82 -5.68 -0.65
C ALA A 46 -2.32 -6.83 -1.51
N LYS A 47 -3.43 -6.61 -2.22
CA LYS A 47 -3.99 -7.67 -3.04
C LYS A 47 -3.19 -7.91 -4.32
N TYR A 48 -2.60 -6.89 -4.87
CA TYR A 48 -1.97 -7.01 -6.18
C TYR A 48 -0.47 -6.80 -6.22
N ALA A 49 0.11 -6.13 -5.24
CA ALA A 49 1.53 -5.82 -5.28
C ALA A 49 2.39 -7.05 -5.03
N ASP A 50 3.51 -7.11 -5.71
CA ASP A 50 4.52 -8.11 -5.38
C ASP A 50 5.36 -7.61 -4.22
N ASN A 51 5.64 -6.32 -4.21
CA ASN A 51 6.36 -5.69 -3.11
C ASN A 51 5.73 -4.35 -2.80
N MET A 52 5.86 -3.93 -1.56
CA MET A 52 5.33 -2.65 -1.11
C MET A 52 6.43 -1.88 -0.42
N ILE A 53 6.35 -0.57 -0.55
CA ILE A 53 7.21 0.33 0.21
C ILE A 53 6.29 1.26 0.98
N LEU A 54 6.44 1.26 2.29
CA LEU A 54 5.63 2.10 3.14
C LEU A 54 6.47 3.26 3.61
N LEU A 55 6.03 4.47 3.28
CA LEU A 55 6.77 5.67 3.63
C LEU A 55 6.17 6.35 4.84
N TYR A 56 7.03 6.92 5.67
CA TYR A 56 6.58 7.58 6.88
C TYR A 56 7.59 8.65 7.25
N LYS A 57 7.13 9.86 7.44
CA LYS A 57 7.96 10.98 7.87
C LYS A 57 9.19 11.17 6.99
N GLY A 58 8.99 11.04 5.69
CA GLY A 58 10.07 11.27 4.75
C GLY A 58 11.05 10.13 4.59
N GLY A 59 10.79 9.01 5.22
CA GLY A 59 11.69 7.86 5.10
C GLY A 59 10.92 6.59 4.82
N ILE A 60 11.64 5.51 4.71
CA ILE A 60 11.05 4.21 4.47
C ILE A 60 10.79 3.53 5.79
N PHE A 61 9.53 3.24 6.08
CA PHE A 61 9.17 2.54 7.29
C PHE A 61 9.34 1.03 7.14
N ALA A 62 8.91 0.51 5.99
CA ALA A 62 9.00 -0.92 5.73
C ALA A 62 9.01 -1.16 4.24
N VAL A 63 9.65 -2.23 3.82
CA VAL A 63 9.69 -2.61 2.43
C VAL A 63 9.74 -4.12 2.33
N GLY A 64 9.03 -4.67 1.37
CA GLY A 64 9.01 -6.12 1.17
C GLY A 64 7.67 -6.57 0.63
N PRO A 65 7.43 -7.88 0.65
CA PRO A 65 6.12 -8.38 0.23
C PRO A 65 5.04 -7.88 1.18
N PRO A 66 3.80 -7.85 0.73
CA PRO A 66 2.73 -7.26 1.55
C PRO A 66 2.64 -7.83 2.96
N LYS A 67 2.86 -9.12 3.12
CA LYS A 67 2.73 -9.72 4.44
C LYS A 67 3.77 -9.22 5.42
N ASP A 68 4.91 -8.74 4.91
CA ASP A 68 5.96 -8.23 5.78
C ASP A 68 5.79 -6.74 6.06
N VAL A 69 5.03 -6.05 5.23
CA VAL A 69 4.86 -4.60 5.36
C VAL A 69 3.58 -4.26 6.12
N ILE A 70 2.52 -5.01 5.89
CA ILE A 70 1.24 -4.77 6.53
C ILE A 70 1.22 -5.47 7.87
N THR A 71 1.53 -4.73 8.92
CA THR A 71 1.57 -5.27 10.27
C THR A 71 0.76 -4.37 11.18
N LYS A 72 0.37 -4.89 12.34
CA LYS A 72 -0.37 -4.08 13.30
C LYS A 72 0.46 -2.89 13.76
N GLU A 73 1.75 -3.09 13.91
CA GLU A 73 2.61 -2.00 14.32
C GLU A 73 2.66 -0.91 13.26
N ALA A 74 2.80 -1.29 12.00
CA ALA A 74 2.82 -0.31 10.93
C ALA A 74 1.52 0.49 10.89
N LEU A 75 0.40 -0.20 11.08
CA LEU A 75 -0.89 0.48 11.05
C LEU A 75 -1.07 1.44 12.21
N ARG A 76 -0.55 1.09 13.38
CA ARG A 76 -0.61 2.00 14.50
C ARG A 76 0.28 3.20 14.30
N VAL A 77 1.52 2.96 13.92
CA VAL A 77 2.51 4.03 13.85
C VAL A 77 2.25 4.96 12.69
N VAL A 78 1.97 4.39 11.52
CA VAL A 78 1.89 5.18 10.31
C VAL A 78 0.47 5.71 10.08
N TYR A 79 -0.53 4.90 10.35
CA TYR A 79 -1.92 5.27 10.05
C TYR A 79 -2.74 5.62 11.28
N HIS A 80 -2.22 5.37 12.46
CA HIS A 80 -2.93 5.65 13.71
C HIS A 80 -4.27 4.92 13.79
N VAL A 81 -4.26 3.67 13.45
CA VAL A 81 -5.47 2.85 13.54
C VAL A 81 -5.16 1.52 14.22
N GLU A 82 -6.20 0.98 14.86
CA GLU A 82 -6.17 -0.37 15.36
C GLU A 82 -6.88 -1.23 14.34
N ALA A 83 -6.22 -2.27 13.92
CA ALA A 83 -6.78 -3.11 12.87
C ALA A 83 -6.39 -4.56 13.09
N ASP A 84 -7.23 -5.44 12.55
CA ASP A 84 -6.88 -6.84 12.46
C ASP A 84 -6.35 -7.10 11.07
N ILE A 85 -5.43 -8.03 10.98
CA ILE A 85 -4.90 -8.41 9.69
C ILE A 85 -5.27 -9.86 9.49
N VAL A 86 -6.07 -10.10 8.47
CA VAL A 86 -6.46 -11.46 8.14
C VAL A 86 -5.80 -11.85 6.85
N GLU A 87 -5.59 -13.13 6.67
CA GLU A 87 -4.97 -13.62 5.46
C GLU A 87 -6.03 -14.13 4.51
N TYR A 88 -5.95 -13.73 3.27
CA TYR A 88 -6.89 -14.16 2.26
C TYR A 88 -6.09 -14.44 1.00
N ASP A 89 -6.14 -15.67 0.53
CA ASP A 89 -5.37 -16.10 -0.64
C ASP A 89 -3.87 -15.82 -0.46
N GLY A 90 -3.36 -15.99 0.75
CA GLY A 90 -1.95 -15.78 1.03
C GLY A 90 -1.53 -14.34 1.13
N ARG A 91 -2.48 -13.40 1.13
CA ARG A 91 -2.17 -11.99 1.18
C ARG A 91 -2.90 -11.34 2.35
N PRO A 92 -2.31 -10.31 2.93
CA PRO A 92 -2.94 -9.67 4.08
C PRO A 92 -4.11 -8.79 3.66
N HIS A 93 -5.09 -8.73 4.52
CA HIS A 93 -6.25 -7.87 4.33
C HIS A 93 -6.49 -7.15 5.66
N VAL A 94 -6.61 -5.84 5.59
CA VAL A 94 -6.72 -5.01 6.77
C VAL A 94 -8.18 -4.78 7.11
N VAL A 95 -8.56 -5.09 8.35
CA VAL A 95 -9.90 -4.82 8.84
C VAL A 95 -9.76 -3.79 9.95
N ILE A 96 -10.13 -2.56 9.68
CA ILE A 96 -9.94 -1.48 10.62
C ILE A 96 -10.97 -1.57 11.74
N ARG A 97 -10.50 -1.49 12.98
CA ARG A 97 -11.37 -1.59 14.12
C ARG A 97 -11.64 -0.26 14.78
N ASP A 98 -10.63 0.60 14.85
CA ASP A 98 -10.79 1.85 15.56
C ASP A 98 -9.58 2.72 15.25
N SER A 99 -9.67 3.97 15.62
CA SER A 99 -8.50 4.83 15.55
C SER A 99 -7.61 4.54 16.75
N PHE A 100 -6.33 4.76 16.60
CA PHE A 100 -5.37 4.54 17.66
C PHE A 100 -4.81 5.88 18.12
N LYS A 101 -4.89 6.14 19.41
CA LYS A 101 -4.42 7.39 19.96
C LYS A 101 -3.36 7.15 21.00
N GLY A 102 -2.28 6.58 20.59
CA GLY A 102 -1.20 6.31 21.50
C GLY A 102 -0.41 7.54 21.82
N GLU A 103 0.57 7.38 22.69
CA GLU A 103 1.38 8.50 23.07
C GLU A 103 2.20 9.04 21.96
N GLU A 104 2.41 8.25 20.96
CA GLU A 104 3.20 8.72 19.84
C GLU A 104 2.59 9.90 19.16
N GLU A 105 1.33 10.13 19.41
CA GLU A 105 0.67 11.24 18.79
C GLU A 105 1.39 12.54 19.06
N SER A 106 1.92 12.67 20.25
CA SER A 106 2.52 13.93 20.60
C SER A 106 3.79 14.20 19.83
N ASP A 107 4.45 13.17 19.36
CA ASP A 107 5.68 13.35 18.61
C ASP A 107 5.47 13.32 17.12
N TRP A 108 4.31 12.93 16.69
CA TRP A 108 4.08 12.74 15.27
C TRP A 108 3.51 14.00 14.65
N THR A 109 4.13 14.43 13.56
CA THR A 109 3.66 15.59 12.85
C THR A 109 3.32 15.16 11.44
N PRO A 110 2.06 15.28 11.05
CA PRO A 110 1.69 14.82 9.73
C PRO A 110 2.30 15.69 8.67
N PRO A 111 2.69 15.10 7.59
CA PRO A 111 3.16 15.89 6.46
C PRO A 111 2.01 16.68 5.88
N ASP A 112 2.37 17.70 5.15
CA ASP A 112 1.37 18.57 4.58
C ASP A 112 0.38 17.88 3.72
N ARG A 113 0.72 16.87 3.08
CA ARG A 113 -0.14 16.19 2.22
C ARG A 113 -0.47 14.85 2.70
N GLY A 114 -0.47 14.58 3.92
CA GLY A 114 -0.85 13.36 4.42
C GLY A 114 0.17 12.38 4.22
N THR A 115 0.07 11.33 4.83
CA THR A 115 0.99 10.45 4.86
C THR A 115 0.84 9.44 4.23
N PRO A 116 1.03 8.53 4.43
CA PRO A 116 1.95 7.62 3.95
C PRO A 116 1.59 7.20 2.61
N VAL A 117 2.51 6.98 1.84
CA VAL A 117 2.31 6.64 0.47
C VAL A 117 2.77 5.23 0.27
N LEU A 118 1.96 4.45 -0.40
CA LEU A 118 2.31 3.10 -0.72
C LEU A 118 2.75 3.02 -2.15
N GLU A 119 3.86 2.36 -2.37
CA GLU A 119 4.31 2.12 -3.72
C GLU A 119 4.03 0.68 -4.05
N LEU A 120 3.35 0.48 -5.13
CA LEU A 120 3.02 -0.83 -5.61
C LEU A 120 3.95 -1.19 -6.73
N LYS A 121 4.77 -2.20 -6.52
CA LYS A 121 5.66 -2.64 -7.54
C LYS A 121 5.25 -3.99 -7.97
N ALA A 122 4.98 -4.14 -9.23
CA ALA A 122 4.66 -5.44 -9.75
C ALA A 122 5.76 -5.83 -10.68
N GLY A 123 6.11 -7.01 -10.70
CA GLY A 123 6.97 -7.45 -11.60
C GLY A 123 8.10 -8.09 -11.41
N THR A 124 8.80 -8.47 -11.92
CA THR A 124 9.59 -9.20 -11.75
C THR A 124 10.85 -9.21 -11.97
N GLU A 125 11.37 -8.92 -11.82
CA GLU A 125 12.34 -8.96 -11.91
C GLU A 125 12.97 -9.19 -12.03
N GLU A 126 13.28 -9.30 -11.81
CA GLU A 126 13.88 -9.47 -11.79
C GLU A 126 14.21 -9.39 -12.10
#